data_861822a5161f8fcbb377448349e3ba27
#
_entry.id   861822a5161f8fcbb377448349e3ba27
#
_cell.length_a   1.000
_cell.length_b   1.000
_cell.length_c   1.000
_cell.angle_alpha   90.00
_cell.angle_beta   90.00
_cell.angle_gamma   90.00
#
_symmetry.space_group_name_H-M   'P 1'
#
loop_
_entity.id
_entity.type
_entity.pdbx_description
1 polymer ?
#
loop_
_entity_poly.entity_id
_entity_poly.type
_entity_poly.pdbx_seq_one_letter_code
_entity_poly.pdbx_strand_id
1 'polypeptide(L)'
;MAIKGLTTPVFADYTFNGSEVVYQNGFVCGSAIEYGVEVETSDNNPLYGDDRIIENDYGTFNTGTLTLNTSDLTQVDSKRLLGLKEVQVQVGETSVTELVTDDDAKATPKGFGIIETHQINDVDKYRAVILCKVAMGIPAEAATTKGESIEWQTKEIEGTISRADQSSGNYKHAWKREAWFDTHDAAMAYLRTVLNALDTVNATSQAGTDTGKTIITITNPGSGSYKYSTTGPMPTYQQDLTSWTDLPEGGEITATNGSTLYLAQVDASKKAIGAGTVKVVANEG
;
A
#
# COMPACT_ATOMS: atom_id res chain seq x y z
N MET A 1 -5.51 -13.08 -26.29
CA MET A 1 -5.02 -12.25 -25.18
C MET A 1 -4.59 -13.21 -24.06
N ALA A 2 -3.35 -13.18 -23.65
CA ALA A 2 -2.81 -14.04 -22.59
C ALA A 2 -2.14 -13.18 -21.52
N ILE A 3 -2.30 -13.56 -20.25
CA ILE A 3 -1.57 -12.96 -19.13
C ILE A 3 -0.13 -13.49 -19.21
N LYS A 4 0.84 -12.60 -19.20
CA LYS A 4 2.28 -12.89 -19.31
C LYS A 4 3.00 -12.75 -17.98
N GLY A 5 2.45 -11.92 -17.08
CA GLY A 5 3.03 -11.68 -15.77
C GLY A 5 2.19 -10.73 -14.94
N LEU A 6 2.62 -10.51 -13.70
CA LEU A 6 2.02 -9.57 -12.77
C LEU A 6 3.11 -8.87 -11.96
N THR A 7 2.81 -7.66 -11.50
CA THR A 7 3.75 -6.84 -10.74
C THR A 7 3.03 -5.93 -9.74
N THR A 8 3.78 -5.52 -8.73
CA THR A 8 3.50 -4.36 -7.91
C THR A 8 2.17 -4.43 -7.15
N PRO A 9 2.05 -5.33 -6.16
CA PRO A 9 0.90 -5.31 -5.26
C PRO A 9 0.96 -4.05 -4.39
N VAL A 10 -0.08 -3.23 -4.48
CA VAL A 10 -0.22 -1.97 -3.74
C VAL A 10 -1.39 -2.08 -2.80
N PHE A 11 -1.20 -1.74 -1.53
CA PHE A 11 -2.27 -1.60 -0.55
C PHE A 11 -2.39 -0.16 -0.08
N ALA A 12 -3.58 0.26 0.32
CA ALA A 12 -3.83 1.56 0.91
C ALA A 12 -4.92 1.49 1.97
N ASP A 13 -4.83 2.33 2.99
CA ASP A 13 -5.85 2.43 4.03
C ASP A 13 -7.16 2.91 3.40
N TYR A 14 -8.23 2.14 3.61
CA TYR A 14 -9.58 2.46 3.15
C TYR A 14 -10.30 3.30 4.18
N THR A 15 -10.84 4.44 3.77
CA THR A 15 -11.67 5.30 4.61
C THR A 15 -12.91 5.75 3.83
N PHE A 16 -14.07 5.73 4.48
CA PHE A 16 -15.29 6.32 3.94
C PHE A 16 -15.64 7.57 4.74
N ASN A 17 -15.67 8.72 4.07
CA ASN A 17 -15.92 10.03 4.72
C ASN A 17 -17.42 10.40 4.83
N GLY A 18 -18.32 9.46 4.52
CA GLY A 18 -19.76 9.66 4.48
C GLY A 18 -20.32 10.00 3.08
N SER A 19 -19.47 10.34 2.13
CA SER A 19 -19.82 10.66 0.75
C SER A 19 -19.07 9.78 -0.26
N GLU A 20 -17.75 9.71 -0.12
CA GLU A 20 -16.86 9.00 -1.03
C GLU A 20 -15.82 8.17 -0.27
N VAL A 21 -15.25 7.20 -0.98
CA VAL A 21 -14.13 6.40 -0.50
C VAL A 21 -12.83 7.14 -0.78
N VAL A 22 -12.00 7.27 0.26
CA VAL A 22 -10.67 7.88 0.20
C VAL A 22 -9.63 6.85 0.60
N TYR A 23 -8.58 6.72 -0.21
CA TYR A 23 -7.43 5.88 0.09
C TYR A 23 -6.27 6.73 0.59
N GLN A 24 -5.61 6.28 1.66
CA GLN A 24 -4.48 6.97 2.27
C GLN A 24 -3.33 5.99 2.57
N ASN A 25 -2.13 6.53 2.75
CA ASN A 25 -0.95 5.77 3.15
C ASN A 25 -0.68 4.55 2.24
N GLY A 26 -0.89 4.67 0.94
CA GLY A 26 -0.64 3.59 0.01
C GLY A 26 0.83 3.14 0.02
N PHE A 27 1.07 1.84 -0.13
CA PHE A 27 2.41 1.25 -0.13
C PHE A 27 2.46 0.02 -1.02
N VAL A 28 3.64 -0.29 -1.53
CA VAL A 28 3.93 -1.53 -2.26
C VAL A 28 4.26 -2.62 -1.24
N CYS A 29 3.63 -3.79 -1.36
CA CYS A 29 3.79 -4.91 -0.45
C CYS A 29 4.51 -6.07 -1.14
N GLY A 30 5.81 -6.21 -0.90
CA GLY A 30 6.62 -7.28 -1.45
C GLY A 30 6.63 -7.36 -2.99
N SER A 31 6.98 -8.53 -3.52
CA SER A 31 6.88 -8.84 -4.95
C SER A 31 5.78 -9.87 -5.16
N ALA A 32 4.84 -9.59 -6.05
CA ALA A 32 3.77 -10.53 -6.37
C ALA A 32 4.31 -11.74 -7.14
N ILE A 33 3.93 -12.93 -6.71
CA ILE A 33 4.22 -14.19 -7.38
C ILE A 33 2.96 -14.70 -8.07
N GLU A 34 1.84 -14.67 -7.34
CA GLU A 34 0.54 -15.10 -7.82
C GLU A 34 -0.56 -14.29 -7.12
N TYR A 35 -1.66 -14.05 -7.81
CA TYR A 35 -2.88 -13.59 -7.16
C TYR A 35 -4.10 -14.25 -7.79
N GLY A 36 -5.12 -14.46 -6.99
CA GLY A 36 -6.41 -15.01 -7.39
C GLY A 36 -7.55 -14.17 -6.82
N VAL A 37 -8.64 -14.07 -7.55
CA VAL A 37 -9.89 -13.46 -7.09
C VAL A 37 -11.03 -14.42 -7.37
N GLU A 38 -11.63 -14.93 -6.31
CA GLU A 38 -12.85 -15.72 -6.36
C GLU A 38 -14.03 -14.84 -5.95
N VAL A 39 -15.14 -14.96 -6.67
CA VAL A 39 -16.32 -14.12 -6.47
C VAL A 39 -17.52 -15.00 -6.16
N GLU A 40 -18.21 -14.67 -5.08
CA GLU A 40 -19.51 -15.24 -4.73
C GLU A 40 -20.62 -14.27 -5.14
N THR A 41 -21.61 -14.78 -5.84
CA THR A 41 -22.82 -14.03 -6.21
C THR A 41 -24.02 -14.50 -5.40
N SER A 42 -25.03 -13.66 -5.25
CA SER A 42 -26.33 -14.11 -4.75
C SER A 42 -26.94 -15.13 -5.71
N ASP A 43 -27.82 -15.98 -5.18
CA ASP A 43 -28.52 -16.98 -5.99
C ASP A 43 -29.37 -16.32 -7.08
N ASN A 44 -29.51 -17.04 -8.21
CA ASN A 44 -30.51 -16.69 -9.22
C ASN A 44 -31.90 -16.99 -8.68
N ASN A 45 -32.86 -16.13 -8.98
CA ASN A 45 -34.27 -16.32 -8.60
C ASN A 45 -35.15 -16.34 -9.86
N PRO A 46 -35.31 -17.50 -10.54
CA PRO A 46 -36.10 -17.61 -11.75
C PRO A 46 -37.61 -17.67 -11.44
N LEU A 47 -38.40 -16.89 -12.18
CA LEU A 47 -39.84 -16.98 -12.22
C LEU A 47 -40.25 -17.98 -13.30
N TYR A 48 -40.97 -19.01 -12.92
CA TYR A 48 -41.51 -20.03 -13.82
C TYR A 48 -42.98 -19.76 -14.14
N GLY A 49 -43.37 -20.01 -15.40
CA GLY A 49 -44.75 -20.03 -15.86
C GLY A 49 -44.82 -20.90 -17.11
N ASP A 50 -45.91 -21.67 -17.26
CA ASP A 50 -46.12 -22.63 -18.34
C ASP A 50 -44.93 -23.56 -18.56
N ASP A 51 -44.36 -24.11 -17.47
CA ASP A 51 -43.22 -25.02 -17.42
C ASP A 51 -41.91 -24.48 -18.05
N ARG A 52 -41.77 -23.17 -18.08
CA ARG A 52 -40.58 -22.47 -18.59
C ARG A 52 -40.22 -21.26 -17.72
N ILE A 53 -38.95 -20.84 -17.76
CA ILE A 53 -38.51 -19.60 -17.12
C ILE A 53 -39.09 -18.42 -17.96
N ILE A 54 -39.89 -17.58 -17.29
CA ILE A 54 -40.47 -16.35 -17.89
C ILE A 54 -39.53 -15.18 -17.61
N GLU A 55 -38.97 -15.08 -16.40
CA GLU A 55 -38.10 -14.02 -15.96
C GLU A 55 -37.01 -14.62 -15.01
N ASN A 56 -35.86 -14.01 -14.94
CA ASN A 56 -34.79 -14.45 -14.03
C ASN A 56 -34.12 -13.24 -13.39
N ASP A 57 -34.14 -13.20 -12.05
CA ASP A 57 -33.32 -12.27 -11.29
C ASP A 57 -31.93 -12.88 -11.12
N TYR A 58 -30.97 -12.38 -11.91
CA TYR A 58 -29.60 -12.86 -11.92
C TYR A 58 -28.86 -12.40 -10.66
N GLY A 59 -28.12 -13.31 -10.06
CA GLY A 59 -27.30 -13.02 -8.89
C GLY A 59 -26.31 -11.87 -9.12
N THR A 60 -26.17 -11.04 -8.11
CA THR A 60 -25.20 -9.93 -8.08
C THR A 60 -24.06 -10.24 -7.14
N PHE A 61 -22.96 -9.50 -7.24
CA PHE A 61 -21.81 -9.64 -6.32
C PHE A 61 -22.27 -9.59 -4.86
N ASN A 62 -21.88 -10.59 -4.09
CA ASN A 62 -22.12 -10.67 -2.65
C ASN A 62 -20.83 -10.41 -1.87
N THR A 63 -19.85 -11.27 -2.05
CA THR A 63 -18.52 -11.20 -1.46
C THR A 63 -17.49 -11.82 -2.40
N GLY A 64 -16.23 -11.76 -2.05
CA GLY A 64 -15.18 -12.47 -2.78
C GLY A 64 -13.97 -12.71 -1.90
N THR A 65 -13.07 -13.55 -2.38
CA THR A 65 -11.78 -13.85 -1.75
C THR A 65 -10.65 -13.39 -2.66
N LEU A 66 -9.72 -12.63 -2.11
CA LEU A 66 -8.42 -12.34 -2.70
C LEU A 66 -7.41 -13.33 -2.10
N THR A 67 -6.72 -14.08 -2.95
CA THR A 67 -5.53 -14.85 -2.57
C THR A 67 -4.32 -14.16 -3.18
N LEU A 68 -3.34 -13.77 -2.37
CA LEU A 68 -2.11 -13.13 -2.80
C LEU A 68 -0.92 -13.91 -2.29
N ASN A 69 -0.06 -14.37 -3.21
CA ASN A 69 1.22 -14.99 -2.90
C ASN A 69 2.35 -14.01 -3.21
N THR A 70 3.18 -13.71 -2.20
CA THR A 70 4.29 -12.77 -2.29
C THR A 70 5.61 -13.42 -1.96
N SER A 71 6.71 -12.82 -2.42
CA SER A 71 8.07 -13.28 -2.11
C SER A 71 8.36 -13.26 -0.61
N ASP A 72 7.83 -12.27 0.10
CA ASP A 72 7.96 -12.11 1.55
C ASP A 72 6.92 -11.10 2.05
N LEU A 73 6.61 -11.20 3.35
CA LEU A 73 5.78 -10.24 4.08
C LEU A 73 6.61 -9.67 5.23
N THR A 74 7.10 -8.45 5.05
CA THR A 74 7.94 -7.79 6.07
C THR A 74 7.15 -7.52 7.35
N GLN A 75 7.85 -7.29 8.47
CA GLN A 75 7.19 -6.88 9.72
C GLN A 75 6.33 -5.62 9.55
N VAL A 76 6.83 -4.64 8.78
CA VAL A 76 6.13 -3.39 8.51
C VAL A 76 4.84 -3.65 7.72
N ASP A 77 4.91 -4.50 6.69
CA ASP A 77 3.75 -4.85 5.88
C ASP A 77 2.73 -5.66 6.68
N SER A 78 3.18 -6.65 7.46
CA SER A 78 2.35 -7.44 8.36
C SER A 78 1.58 -6.56 9.36
N LYS A 79 2.27 -5.63 10.01
CA LYS A 79 1.64 -4.65 10.91
C LYS A 79 0.56 -3.85 10.18
N ARG A 80 0.86 -3.33 8.99
CA ARG A 80 -0.05 -2.46 8.23
C ARG A 80 -1.26 -3.22 7.71
N LEU A 81 -1.08 -4.47 7.27
CA LEU A 81 -2.15 -5.31 6.72
C LEU A 81 -3.05 -5.91 7.80
N LEU A 82 -2.46 -6.37 8.89
CA LEU A 82 -3.14 -7.17 9.91
C LEU A 82 -3.53 -6.37 11.16
N GLY A 83 -3.04 -5.12 11.29
CA GLY A 83 -3.31 -4.28 12.45
C GLY A 83 -2.60 -4.76 13.73
N LEU A 84 -1.40 -5.35 13.60
CA LEU A 84 -0.63 -5.87 14.72
C LEU A 84 -0.06 -4.76 15.59
N LYS A 85 0.11 -5.05 16.89
CA LYS A 85 0.73 -4.14 17.86
C LYS A 85 2.26 -4.23 17.80
N GLU A 86 2.92 -3.09 17.99
CA GLU A 86 4.37 -3.05 18.21
C GLU A 86 4.68 -2.85 19.68
N VAL A 87 5.61 -3.66 20.18
CA VAL A 87 6.16 -3.55 21.52
C VAL A 87 7.69 -3.46 21.43
N GLN A 88 8.28 -2.54 22.19
CA GLN A 88 9.74 -2.45 22.31
C GLN A 88 10.21 -3.36 23.43
N VAL A 89 11.07 -4.32 23.12
CA VAL A 89 11.65 -5.25 24.06
C VAL A 89 13.15 -5.00 24.16
N GLN A 90 13.65 -4.87 25.39
CA GLN A 90 15.07 -4.69 25.63
C GLN A 90 15.78 -6.05 25.66
N VAL A 91 16.74 -6.25 24.74
CA VAL A 91 17.57 -7.45 24.67
C VAL A 91 19.02 -7.03 24.88
N GLY A 92 19.51 -7.18 26.12
CA GLY A 92 20.81 -6.64 26.51
C GLY A 92 20.82 -5.12 26.40
N GLU A 93 21.74 -4.57 25.62
CA GLU A 93 21.86 -3.12 25.38
C GLU A 93 21.07 -2.65 24.14
N THR A 94 20.41 -3.57 23.43
CA THR A 94 19.70 -3.26 22.19
C THR A 94 18.19 -3.33 22.39
N SER A 95 17.46 -2.30 21.91
CA SER A 95 15.99 -2.33 21.84
C SER A 95 15.55 -2.96 20.52
N VAL A 96 14.69 -3.97 20.58
CA VAL A 96 14.14 -4.70 19.43
C VAL A 96 12.64 -4.46 19.35
N THR A 97 12.14 -4.23 18.15
CA THR A 97 10.70 -4.12 17.89
C THR A 97 10.10 -5.51 17.70
N GLU A 98 9.15 -5.86 18.54
CA GLU A 98 8.37 -7.09 18.48
C GLU A 98 6.98 -6.79 17.95
N LEU A 99 6.45 -7.65 17.05
CA LEU A 99 5.05 -7.63 16.65
C LEU A 99 4.26 -8.61 17.51
N VAL A 100 3.17 -8.13 18.08
CA VAL A 100 2.28 -8.93 18.92
C VAL A 100 0.95 -9.11 18.19
N THR A 101 0.56 -10.37 18.01
CA THR A 101 -0.77 -10.76 17.53
C THR A 101 -1.58 -11.17 18.74
N ASP A 102 -2.66 -10.44 19.03
CA ASP A 102 -3.57 -10.73 20.13
C ASP A 102 -5.03 -10.84 19.63
N ASP A 103 -5.95 -11.16 20.52
CA ASP A 103 -7.38 -11.32 20.21
C ASP A 103 -8.06 -10.03 19.72
N ASP A 104 -7.44 -8.88 19.96
CA ASP A 104 -7.92 -7.56 19.54
C ASP A 104 -7.35 -7.14 18.17
N ALA A 105 -6.39 -7.89 17.62
CA ALA A 105 -5.80 -7.61 16.31
C ALA A 105 -6.87 -7.74 15.21
N LYS A 106 -7.26 -6.61 14.63
CA LYS A 106 -8.25 -6.53 13.55
C LYS A 106 -7.65 -5.85 12.35
N ALA A 107 -7.61 -6.58 11.24
CA ALA A 107 -7.27 -5.98 9.96
C ALA A 107 -8.29 -4.90 9.60
N THR A 108 -7.80 -3.68 9.37
CA THR A 108 -8.63 -2.61 8.83
C THR A 108 -8.79 -2.80 7.32
N PRO A 109 -9.96 -2.49 6.74
CA PRO A 109 -10.14 -2.59 5.30
C PRO A 109 -9.09 -1.78 4.54
N LYS A 110 -8.63 -2.34 3.42
CA LYS A 110 -7.65 -1.74 2.50
C LYS A 110 -8.22 -1.67 1.09
N GLY A 111 -7.77 -0.70 0.30
CA GLY A 111 -7.79 -0.83 -1.15
C GLY A 111 -6.60 -1.70 -1.58
N PHE A 112 -6.78 -2.57 -2.54
CA PHE A 112 -5.72 -3.39 -3.13
C PHE A 112 -5.61 -3.10 -4.62
N GLY A 113 -4.40 -2.95 -5.14
CA GLY A 113 -4.11 -2.76 -6.56
C GLY A 113 -2.99 -3.67 -7.04
N ILE A 114 -3.08 -4.12 -8.29
CA ILE A 114 -2.06 -4.94 -8.94
C ILE A 114 -2.03 -4.66 -10.45
N ILE A 115 -0.89 -4.87 -11.09
CA ILE A 115 -0.73 -4.72 -12.54
C ILE A 115 -0.50 -6.09 -13.16
N GLU A 116 -1.36 -6.45 -14.12
CA GLU A 116 -1.19 -7.60 -15.00
C GLU A 116 -0.56 -7.15 -16.31
N THR A 117 0.46 -7.88 -16.77
CA THR A 117 1.01 -7.72 -18.12
C THR A 117 0.33 -8.71 -19.06
N HIS A 118 -0.27 -8.22 -20.14
CA HIS A 118 -0.94 -9.00 -21.16
C HIS A 118 -0.22 -8.83 -22.49
N GLN A 119 -0.17 -9.87 -23.30
CA GLN A 119 0.28 -9.79 -24.69
C GLN A 119 -0.89 -9.83 -25.66
N ILE A 120 -0.97 -8.82 -26.51
CA ILE A 120 -1.99 -8.66 -27.54
C ILE A 120 -1.31 -8.36 -28.87
N ASN A 121 -1.37 -9.29 -29.84
CA ASN A 121 -0.73 -9.14 -31.14
C ASN A 121 0.75 -8.74 -31.01
N ASP A 122 1.50 -9.46 -30.19
CA ASP A 122 2.93 -9.25 -29.89
C ASP A 122 3.28 -7.88 -29.24
N VAL A 123 2.27 -7.16 -28.76
CA VAL A 123 2.44 -5.93 -28.00
C VAL A 123 2.03 -6.14 -26.55
N ASP A 124 2.88 -5.74 -25.61
CA ASP A 124 2.56 -5.77 -24.20
C ASP A 124 1.58 -4.64 -23.85
N LYS A 125 0.53 -4.99 -23.09
CA LYS A 125 -0.45 -4.07 -22.52
C LYS A 125 -0.57 -4.33 -21.01
N TYR A 126 -0.88 -3.31 -20.26
CA TYR A 126 -0.89 -3.35 -18.80
C TYR A 126 -2.29 -3.07 -18.27
N ARG A 127 -2.81 -4.05 -17.55
CA ARG A 127 -4.11 -3.92 -16.88
C ARG A 127 -3.89 -3.65 -15.41
N ALA A 128 -4.26 -2.46 -14.95
CA ALA A 128 -4.32 -2.14 -13.54
C ALA A 128 -5.68 -2.57 -12.97
N VAL A 129 -5.65 -3.44 -11.97
CA VAL A 129 -6.83 -3.94 -11.25
C VAL A 129 -6.82 -3.35 -9.84
N ILE A 130 -7.97 -2.83 -9.38
CA ILE A 130 -8.16 -2.34 -8.02
C ILE A 130 -9.36 -3.06 -7.40
N LEU A 131 -9.14 -3.73 -6.27
CA LEU A 131 -10.20 -4.22 -5.39
C LEU A 131 -10.48 -3.13 -4.34
N CYS A 132 -11.71 -2.66 -4.31
CA CYS A 132 -12.03 -1.41 -3.63
C CYS A 132 -11.99 -1.51 -2.09
N LYS A 133 -12.35 -2.68 -1.54
CA LYS A 133 -12.39 -2.89 -0.08
C LYS A 133 -12.05 -4.33 0.23
N VAL A 134 -10.88 -4.57 0.80
CA VAL A 134 -10.35 -5.90 1.16
C VAL A 134 -9.93 -5.90 2.61
N ALA A 135 -10.39 -6.88 3.38
CA ALA A 135 -9.93 -7.14 4.74
C ALA A 135 -9.04 -8.37 4.72
N MET A 136 -7.73 -8.20 5.00
CA MET A 136 -6.77 -9.29 4.97
C MET A 136 -6.89 -10.15 6.23
N GLY A 137 -6.82 -11.48 6.06
CA GLY A 137 -6.79 -12.45 7.14
C GLY A 137 -5.37 -12.68 7.67
N ILE A 138 -5.27 -13.32 8.83
CA ILE A 138 -3.97 -13.74 9.39
C ILE A 138 -3.44 -14.88 8.51
N PRO A 139 -2.23 -14.77 7.91
CA PRO A 139 -1.68 -15.82 7.07
C PRO A 139 -1.33 -17.07 7.89
N ALA A 140 -1.44 -18.23 7.25
CA ALA A 140 -0.88 -19.45 7.81
C ALA A 140 0.65 -19.37 7.80
N GLU A 141 1.27 -19.93 8.85
CA GLU A 141 2.72 -19.96 8.97
C GLU A 141 3.23 -21.40 8.77
N ALA A 142 4.15 -21.54 7.83
CA ALA A 142 4.88 -22.77 7.60
C ALA A 142 6.33 -22.45 7.26
N ALA A 143 7.26 -23.26 7.75
CA ALA A 143 8.66 -23.13 7.42
C ALA A 143 9.29 -24.53 7.30
N THR A 144 10.12 -24.72 6.28
CA THR A 144 10.86 -25.96 6.06
C THR A 144 12.36 -25.69 6.16
N THR A 145 13.09 -26.60 6.78
CA THR A 145 14.55 -26.46 6.87
C THR A 145 15.22 -26.63 5.51
N LYS A 146 16.33 -25.94 5.31
CA LYS A 146 17.17 -26.10 4.11
C LYS A 146 17.67 -27.55 4.01
N GLY A 147 17.40 -28.18 2.85
CA GLY A 147 17.99 -29.47 2.45
C GLY A 147 19.32 -29.31 1.68
N GLU A 148 19.64 -30.26 0.80
CA GLU A 148 20.80 -30.18 -0.10
C GLU A 148 20.64 -29.08 -1.16
N SER A 149 19.39 -28.76 -1.53
CA SER A 149 19.01 -27.62 -2.39
C SER A 149 18.20 -26.61 -1.61
N ILE A 150 18.18 -25.36 -2.10
CA ILE A 150 17.34 -24.30 -1.56
C ILE A 150 15.98 -24.36 -2.26
N GLU A 151 14.94 -24.61 -1.46
CA GLU A 151 13.55 -24.46 -1.90
C GLU A 151 13.03 -23.14 -1.35
N TRP A 152 12.79 -22.18 -2.25
CA TRP A 152 12.26 -20.88 -1.88
C TRP A 152 10.82 -21.02 -1.38
N GLN A 153 10.57 -20.49 -0.20
CA GLN A 153 9.23 -20.46 0.38
C GLN A 153 8.66 -19.05 0.23
N THR A 154 7.40 -19.01 -0.09
CA THR A 154 6.64 -17.78 -0.33
C THR A 154 5.56 -17.61 0.72
N LYS A 155 5.03 -16.41 0.88
CA LYS A 155 3.96 -16.12 1.83
C LYS A 155 2.65 -15.89 1.10
N GLU A 156 1.67 -16.72 1.41
CA GLU A 156 0.31 -16.57 0.95
C GLU A 156 -0.53 -15.89 2.02
N ILE A 157 -1.32 -14.92 1.59
CA ILE A 157 -2.26 -14.19 2.43
C ILE A 157 -3.60 -14.08 1.72
N GLU A 158 -4.67 -14.35 2.43
CA GLU A 158 -6.03 -14.24 1.93
C GLU A 158 -6.72 -12.99 2.49
N GLY A 159 -7.67 -12.48 1.73
CA GLY A 159 -8.48 -11.35 2.14
C GLY A 159 -9.91 -11.43 1.62
N THR A 160 -10.85 -10.99 2.43
CA THR A 160 -12.26 -10.90 2.04
C THR A 160 -12.51 -9.61 1.28
N ILE A 161 -13.07 -9.74 0.06
CA ILE A 161 -13.46 -8.61 -0.79
C ILE A 161 -14.89 -8.22 -0.49
N SER A 162 -15.12 -6.95 -0.25
CA SER A 162 -16.44 -6.37 -0.02
C SER A 162 -16.72 -5.22 -0.99
N ARG A 163 -17.99 -4.84 -1.09
CA ARG A 163 -18.39 -3.61 -1.82
C ARG A 163 -17.87 -2.38 -1.08
N ALA A 164 -17.55 -1.34 -1.84
CA ALA A 164 -17.29 -0.02 -1.27
C ALA A 164 -18.55 0.56 -0.59
N ASP A 165 -18.34 1.30 0.49
CA ASP A 165 -19.44 1.94 1.25
C ASP A 165 -20.07 3.14 0.52
N GLN A 166 -19.46 3.60 -0.58
CA GLN A 166 -19.96 4.69 -1.39
C GLN A 166 -21.31 4.32 -2.03
N SER A 167 -22.34 5.12 -1.76
CA SER A 167 -23.72 4.86 -2.16
C SER A 167 -24.19 5.68 -3.37
N SER A 168 -23.32 6.53 -3.95
CA SER A 168 -23.64 7.41 -5.06
C SER A 168 -22.46 7.61 -6.02
N GLY A 169 -22.72 8.23 -7.17
CA GLY A 169 -21.70 8.53 -8.17
C GLY A 169 -21.22 7.30 -8.95
N ASN A 170 -20.11 7.46 -9.66
CA ASN A 170 -19.58 6.45 -10.59
C ASN A 170 -19.05 5.19 -9.89
N TYR A 171 -18.74 5.29 -8.60
CA TYR A 171 -18.18 4.18 -7.81
C TYR A 171 -19.16 3.67 -6.75
N LYS A 172 -20.46 3.88 -6.98
CA LYS A 172 -21.52 3.35 -6.12
C LYS A 172 -21.37 1.84 -5.96
N HIS A 173 -21.15 1.37 -4.72
CA HIS A 173 -21.01 -0.04 -4.35
C HIS A 173 -19.98 -0.80 -5.21
N ALA A 174 -18.99 -0.11 -5.75
CA ALA A 174 -17.94 -0.75 -6.54
C ALA A 174 -17.12 -1.70 -5.64
N TRP A 175 -16.90 -2.92 -6.13
CA TRP A 175 -16.01 -3.89 -5.46
C TRP A 175 -14.68 -4.04 -6.23
N LYS A 176 -14.70 -3.81 -7.57
CA LYS A 176 -13.55 -3.89 -8.46
C LYS A 176 -13.57 -2.73 -9.45
N ARG A 177 -12.39 -2.23 -9.77
CA ARG A 177 -12.12 -1.26 -10.84
C ARG A 177 -10.97 -1.77 -11.68
N GLU A 178 -10.95 -1.47 -12.96
CA GLU A 178 -9.85 -1.83 -13.86
C GLU A 178 -9.66 -0.79 -14.96
N ALA A 179 -8.41 -0.65 -15.40
CA ALA A 179 -8.05 0.22 -16.51
C ALA A 179 -6.87 -0.36 -17.29
N TRP A 180 -6.80 -0.07 -18.59
CA TRP A 180 -5.78 -0.57 -19.50
C TRP A 180 -4.85 0.54 -19.95
N PHE A 181 -3.55 0.20 -20.04
CA PHE A 181 -2.49 1.14 -20.37
C PHE A 181 -1.52 0.55 -21.37
N ASP A 182 -0.85 1.45 -22.12
CA ASP A 182 0.18 1.07 -23.08
C ASP A 182 1.56 0.85 -22.45
N THR A 183 1.78 1.38 -21.25
CA THR A 183 3.04 1.26 -20.52
C THR A 183 2.81 0.88 -19.06
N HIS A 184 3.78 0.17 -18.48
CA HIS A 184 3.78 -0.17 -17.05
C HIS A 184 3.75 1.08 -16.16
N ASP A 185 4.51 2.11 -16.53
CA ASP A 185 4.60 3.34 -15.75
C ASP A 185 3.26 4.10 -15.68
N ALA A 186 2.49 4.09 -16.79
CA ALA A 186 1.16 4.69 -16.80
C ALA A 186 0.17 3.90 -15.92
N ALA A 187 0.23 2.56 -15.94
CA ALA A 187 -0.55 1.71 -15.05
C ALA A 187 -0.17 1.93 -13.58
N MET A 188 1.13 2.05 -13.28
CA MET A 188 1.62 2.34 -11.94
C MET A 188 1.21 3.73 -11.45
N ALA A 189 1.31 4.74 -12.31
CA ALA A 189 0.86 6.10 -11.99
C ALA A 189 -0.65 6.14 -11.66
N TYR A 190 -1.46 5.35 -12.38
CA TYR A 190 -2.88 5.20 -12.08
C TYR A 190 -3.12 4.57 -10.70
N LEU A 191 -2.43 3.44 -10.37
CA LEU A 191 -2.56 2.82 -9.05
C LEU A 191 -2.12 3.78 -7.93
N ARG A 192 -0.97 4.46 -8.11
CA ARG A 192 -0.45 5.45 -7.14
C ARG A 192 -1.44 6.61 -6.93
N THR A 193 -2.06 7.10 -8.01
CA THR A 193 -3.04 8.18 -7.92
C THR A 193 -4.29 7.75 -7.16
N VAL A 194 -4.83 6.56 -7.47
CA VAL A 194 -6.07 6.09 -6.85
C VAL A 194 -5.85 5.65 -5.40
N LEU A 195 -4.76 4.93 -5.13
CA LEU A 195 -4.44 4.36 -3.82
C LEU A 195 -3.56 5.28 -2.96
N ASN A 196 -3.24 6.48 -3.45
CA ASN A 196 -2.36 7.43 -2.76
C ASN A 196 -1.04 6.77 -2.29
N ALA A 197 -0.37 6.03 -3.19
CA ALA A 197 0.82 5.27 -2.87
C ALA A 197 2.09 6.08 -3.18
N LEU A 198 2.82 6.39 -2.12
CA LEU A 198 4.11 7.06 -2.14
C LEU A 198 5.25 6.07 -1.88
N ASP A 199 6.41 6.29 -2.49
CA ASP A 199 7.61 5.56 -2.13
C ASP A 199 8.02 5.91 -0.69
N THR A 200 8.54 4.92 0.05
CA THR A 200 8.97 5.17 1.42
C THR A 200 10.29 5.93 1.43
N VAL A 201 10.34 7.06 2.10
CA VAL A 201 11.56 7.82 2.37
C VAL A 201 12.06 7.48 3.76
N ASN A 202 13.15 6.72 3.84
CA ASN A 202 13.80 6.39 5.10
C ASN A 202 14.91 7.40 5.40
N ALA A 203 14.96 7.88 6.63
CA ALA A 203 15.98 8.84 7.06
C ALA A 203 16.38 8.62 8.52
N THR A 204 17.61 9.02 8.83
CA THR A 204 18.11 9.14 10.20
C THR A 204 18.33 10.59 10.56
N SER A 205 18.29 10.89 11.85
CA SER A 205 18.58 12.21 12.41
C SER A 205 19.69 12.10 13.44
N GLN A 206 20.64 13.01 13.37
CA GLN A 206 21.76 13.12 14.31
C GLN A 206 21.90 14.57 14.76
N ALA A 207 22.51 14.81 15.94
CA ALA A 207 22.83 16.15 16.40
C ALA A 207 23.71 16.88 15.38
N GLY A 208 23.34 18.11 15.05
CA GLY A 208 24.10 18.97 14.14
C GLY A 208 25.31 19.61 14.82
N THR A 209 26.00 20.50 14.06
CA THR A 209 27.22 21.15 14.54
C THR A 209 26.96 22.21 15.60
N ASP A 210 25.84 22.93 15.49
CA ASP A 210 25.47 24.01 16.41
C ASP A 210 24.20 23.68 17.21
N THR A 211 24.02 24.36 18.33
CA THR A 211 22.80 24.25 19.16
C THR A 211 21.53 24.49 18.33
N GLY A 212 20.56 23.59 18.46
CA GLY A 212 19.30 23.60 17.71
C GLY A 212 19.40 23.07 16.27
N LYS A 213 20.60 22.58 15.85
CA LYS A 213 20.80 21.96 14.54
C LYS A 213 20.68 20.46 14.61
N THR A 214 20.20 19.87 13.52
CA THR A 214 20.16 18.43 13.27
C THR A 214 20.62 18.12 11.85
N ILE A 215 21.25 16.97 11.67
CA ILE A 215 21.64 16.47 10.35
C ILE A 215 20.68 15.33 9.97
N ILE A 216 19.98 15.50 8.87
CA ILE A 216 19.07 14.49 8.30
C ILE A 216 19.79 13.76 7.15
N THR A 217 19.90 12.46 7.27
CA THR A 217 20.51 11.60 6.25
C THR A 217 19.45 10.68 5.66
N ILE A 218 19.20 10.79 4.34
CA ILE A 218 18.34 9.86 3.62
C ILE A 218 19.09 8.55 3.43
N THR A 219 18.55 7.44 3.94
CA THR A 219 19.24 6.14 3.94
C THR A 219 18.96 5.30 2.69
N ASN A 220 17.87 5.61 1.96
CA ASN A 220 17.50 4.97 0.70
C ASN A 220 17.28 6.04 -0.40
N PRO A 221 18.33 6.78 -0.82
CA PRO A 221 18.17 7.86 -1.77
C PRO A 221 17.70 7.33 -3.12
N GLY A 222 16.55 7.86 -3.59
CA GLY A 222 16.03 7.65 -4.93
C GLY A 222 16.41 8.79 -5.88
N SER A 223 15.91 8.74 -7.11
CA SER A 223 16.04 9.83 -8.08
C SER A 223 15.14 11.00 -7.67
N GLY A 224 15.65 12.24 -7.81
CA GLY A 224 14.89 13.47 -7.48
C GLY A 224 15.50 14.24 -6.31
N SER A 225 14.80 15.28 -5.88
CA SER A 225 15.18 16.11 -4.73
C SER A 225 14.29 15.82 -3.53
N TYR A 226 14.77 16.27 -2.36
CA TYR A 226 14.05 16.09 -1.11
C TYR A 226 13.62 17.41 -0.52
N LYS A 227 12.44 17.42 0.06
CA LYS A 227 11.88 18.55 0.80
C LYS A 227 11.46 18.10 2.19
N TYR A 228 11.36 19.06 3.10
CA TYR A 228 10.89 18.80 4.45
C TYR A 228 9.88 19.83 4.94
N SER A 229 9.12 19.42 5.95
CA SER A 229 8.24 20.29 6.74
C SER A 229 8.32 19.90 8.22
N THR A 230 8.27 20.87 9.10
CA THR A 230 8.17 20.68 10.55
C THR A 230 6.72 20.53 11.02
N THR A 231 5.76 20.71 10.10
CA THR A 231 4.32 20.60 10.38
C THR A 231 3.70 19.60 9.41
N GLY A 232 2.86 18.67 9.94
CA GLY A 232 2.12 17.73 9.12
C GLY A 232 0.93 18.34 8.39
N PRO A 233 0.18 17.56 7.65
CA PRO A 233 0.26 16.10 7.51
C PRO A 233 1.30 15.63 6.48
N MET A 234 1.43 14.29 6.34
CA MET A 234 2.15 13.66 5.22
C MET A 234 1.51 14.09 3.89
N PRO A 235 2.31 14.26 2.83
CA PRO A 235 1.77 14.63 1.53
C PRO A 235 0.99 13.46 0.91
N THR A 236 0.13 13.79 -0.07
CA THR A 236 -0.50 12.83 -0.95
C THR A 236 0.31 12.69 -2.25
N TYR A 237 0.15 11.56 -2.96
CA TYR A 237 0.83 11.34 -4.23
C TYR A 237 0.51 12.46 -5.24
N GLN A 238 1.54 13.00 -5.89
CA GLN A 238 1.47 14.13 -6.83
C GLN A 238 0.98 15.47 -6.21
N GLN A 239 0.95 15.58 -4.89
CA GLN A 239 0.72 16.87 -4.24
C GLN A 239 1.85 17.85 -4.59
N ASP A 240 1.49 19.09 -4.93
CA ASP A 240 2.46 20.17 -5.12
C ASP A 240 3.07 20.58 -3.77
N LEU A 241 4.37 20.44 -3.66
CA LEU A 241 5.16 20.78 -2.48
C LEU A 241 6.08 21.97 -2.70
N THR A 242 5.73 22.89 -3.59
CA THR A 242 6.49 24.12 -3.82
C THR A 242 6.68 24.92 -2.54
N SER A 243 5.70 24.88 -1.61
CA SER A 243 5.74 25.58 -0.31
C SER A 243 6.61 24.88 0.75
N TRP A 244 7.00 23.62 0.54
CA TRP A 244 7.88 22.93 1.47
C TRP A 244 9.32 23.38 1.27
N THR A 245 10.14 23.31 2.32
CA THR A 245 11.54 23.70 2.30
C THR A 245 12.40 22.61 1.64
N ASP A 246 13.32 22.98 0.77
CA ASP A 246 14.27 22.06 0.18
C ASP A 246 15.23 21.54 1.28
N LEU A 247 15.46 20.22 1.32
CA LEU A 247 16.48 19.64 2.19
C LEU A 247 17.86 20.03 1.63
N PRO A 248 18.69 20.76 2.39
CA PRO A 248 19.98 21.21 1.91
C PRO A 248 20.94 20.02 1.66
N GLU A 249 21.91 20.23 0.79
CA GLU A 249 23.04 19.32 0.64
C GLU A 249 23.77 19.18 1.99
N GLY A 250 24.02 17.93 2.42
CA GLY A 250 24.54 17.64 3.77
C GLY A 250 23.47 17.51 4.86
N GLY A 251 22.22 17.85 4.58
CA GLY A 251 21.05 17.57 5.43
C GLY A 251 20.96 18.37 6.74
N GLU A 252 21.81 19.38 6.96
CA GLU A 252 21.77 20.15 8.22
C GLU A 252 20.66 21.20 8.22
N ILE A 253 19.75 21.11 9.16
CA ILE A 253 18.59 21.99 9.31
C ILE A 253 18.41 22.42 10.78
N THR A 254 17.57 23.42 11.01
CA THR A 254 17.12 23.78 12.36
C THR A 254 15.79 23.11 12.64
N ALA A 255 15.73 22.32 13.73
CA ALA A 255 14.49 21.66 14.15
C ALA A 255 14.53 21.39 15.65
N THR A 256 13.34 21.35 16.28
CA THR A 256 13.21 21.10 17.72
C THR A 256 13.52 19.63 18.04
N ASN A 257 14.39 19.39 19.02
CA ASN A 257 14.71 18.04 19.50
C ASN A 257 13.44 17.26 19.91
N GLY A 258 13.35 15.99 19.52
CA GLY A 258 12.20 15.13 19.77
C GLY A 258 10.95 15.41 18.92
N SER A 259 10.94 16.47 18.09
CA SER A 259 9.85 16.72 17.17
C SER A 259 9.80 15.70 16.01
N THR A 260 8.69 15.66 15.29
CA THR A 260 8.58 14.87 14.07
C THR A 260 8.84 15.76 12.87
N LEU A 261 9.79 15.39 12.03
CA LEU A 261 10.05 16.01 10.74
C LEU A 261 9.39 15.18 9.64
N TYR A 262 8.67 15.83 8.75
CA TYR A 262 8.05 15.25 7.57
C TYR A 262 8.97 15.43 6.38
N LEU A 263 9.25 14.35 5.66
CA LEU A 263 10.14 14.33 4.51
C LEU A 263 9.35 13.92 3.27
N ALA A 264 9.69 14.52 2.15
CA ALA A 264 9.13 14.17 0.86
C ALA A 264 10.21 14.11 -0.21
N GLN A 265 10.16 13.05 -1.03
CA GLN A 265 10.85 13.00 -2.30
C GLN A 265 9.95 13.62 -3.37
N VAL A 266 10.50 14.48 -4.21
CA VAL A 266 9.72 15.17 -5.25
C VAL A 266 10.33 14.96 -6.63
N ASP A 267 9.45 14.96 -7.64
CA ASP A 267 9.83 14.96 -9.05
C ASP A 267 10.35 16.34 -9.51
N ALA A 268 10.71 16.43 -10.79
CA ALA A 268 11.18 17.68 -11.39
C ALA A 268 10.15 18.84 -11.34
N SER A 269 8.87 18.51 -11.20
CA SER A 269 7.77 19.48 -11.06
C SER A 269 7.45 19.80 -9.60
N LYS A 270 8.28 19.36 -8.66
CA LYS A 270 8.10 19.51 -7.20
C LYS A 270 6.84 18.85 -6.64
N LYS A 271 6.37 17.81 -7.29
CA LYS A 271 5.25 17.01 -6.83
C LYS A 271 5.74 15.79 -6.05
N ALA A 272 5.02 15.45 -4.97
CA ALA A 272 5.37 14.34 -4.09
C ALA A 272 5.31 12.97 -4.82
N ILE A 273 6.41 12.22 -4.78
CA ILE A 273 6.52 10.85 -5.28
C ILE A 273 6.93 9.87 -4.18
N GLY A 274 7.50 10.36 -3.10
CA GLY A 274 7.83 9.59 -1.92
C GLY A 274 7.65 10.41 -0.65
N ALA A 275 7.47 9.75 0.49
CA ALA A 275 7.33 10.41 1.77
C ALA A 275 7.78 9.55 2.96
N GLY A 276 8.13 10.21 4.06
CA GLY A 276 8.54 9.58 5.30
C GLY A 276 8.57 10.56 6.47
N THR A 277 8.83 10.05 7.64
CA THR A 277 9.04 10.86 8.84
C THR A 277 10.29 10.42 9.58
N VAL A 278 10.88 11.35 10.31
CA VAL A 278 11.99 11.04 11.20
C VAL A 278 11.81 11.81 12.52
N LYS A 279 12.19 11.19 13.64
CA LYS A 279 12.30 11.87 14.93
C LYS A 279 13.59 12.68 14.95
N VAL A 280 13.47 13.97 15.25
CA VAL A 280 14.59 14.88 15.28
C VAL A 280 15.46 14.62 16.50
N VAL A 281 16.76 14.47 16.27
CA VAL A 281 17.83 14.53 17.27
C VAL A 281 18.62 15.79 16.99
N ALA A 282 18.38 16.86 17.76
CA ALA A 282 19.08 18.12 17.61
C ALA A 282 20.20 18.26 18.66
N ASN A 283 21.18 19.09 18.33
CA ASN A 283 22.23 19.46 19.29
C ASN A 283 21.61 20.37 20.36
N GLU A 284 21.73 19.99 21.62
CA GLU A 284 21.17 20.75 22.76
C GLU A 284 22.22 21.66 23.46
N GLY A 285 23.48 21.69 22.97
CA GLY A 285 24.56 22.49 23.49
C GLY A 285 25.49 21.73 24.46
#